data_34370f3fb8e9cd13dd9ce535b7161267
#
_entry.id   34370f3fb8e9cd13dd9ce535b7161267
#
_cell.length_a   1.000
_cell.length_b   1.000
_cell.length_c   1.000
_cell.angle_alpha   90.00
_cell.angle_beta   90.00
_cell.angle_gamma   90.00
#
_symmetry.space_group_name_H-M   'P 1'
#
loop_
_entity.id
_entity.type
_entity.pdbx_description
1 polymer ?
#
loop_
_entity_poly.entity_id
_entity_poly.type
_entity_poly.pdbx_seq_one_letter_code
_entity_poly.pdbx_strand_id
1 'polypeptide(L)'
;MGAAKKVGATSVRKDEVVNHIYNDICNGATYTNCLNKLMNDDYEVGHKYSESRADKLIQMARKLIRQDFEEDRKEIKARLYVAIQDVFNECREANDRSNALKCLEQISKLLGLNEPDKIDMRLQNIDIDFGFEN
;
A
#
# COMPACT_ATOMS: atom_id res chain seq x y z
N MET A 1 -40.35 7.44 -8.15
CA MET A 1 -39.40 8.53 -8.40
C MET A 1 -38.57 8.88 -7.14
N GLY A 2 -39.22 9.09 -6.00
CA GLY A 2 -38.53 9.52 -4.78
C GLY A 2 -37.51 8.52 -4.23
N ALA A 3 -37.83 7.23 -4.23
CA ALA A 3 -36.95 6.20 -3.67
C ALA A 3 -35.68 6.01 -4.49
N ALA A 4 -35.78 5.98 -5.82
CA ALA A 4 -34.64 5.85 -6.70
C ALA A 4 -33.68 7.04 -6.60
N LYS A 5 -34.22 8.26 -6.54
CA LYS A 5 -33.43 9.48 -6.37
C LYS A 5 -32.75 9.51 -5.01
N LYS A 6 -33.41 9.07 -3.95
CA LYS A 6 -32.81 9.01 -2.61
C LYS A 6 -31.64 8.04 -2.55
N VAL A 7 -31.82 6.85 -3.14
CA VAL A 7 -30.74 5.85 -3.19
C VAL A 7 -29.55 6.35 -3.98
N GLY A 8 -29.78 6.92 -5.17
CA GLY A 8 -28.71 7.50 -5.98
C GLY A 8 -28.01 8.68 -5.31
N ALA A 9 -28.78 9.59 -4.70
CA ALA A 9 -28.24 10.73 -3.98
C ALA A 9 -27.43 10.30 -2.75
N THR A 10 -27.88 9.30 -2.01
CA THR A 10 -27.19 8.77 -0.85
C THR A 10 -25.88 8.11 -1.26
N SER A 11 -25.87 7.35 -2.37
CA SER A 11 -24.69 6.70 -2.89
C SER A 11 -23.61 7.71 -3.33
N VAL A 12 -24.03 8.73 -4.09
CA VAL A 12 -23.13 9.81 -4.53
C VAL A 12 -22.58 10.57 -3.34
N ARG A 13 -23.44 10.89 -2.36
CA ARG A 13 -23.00 11.58 -1.15
C ARG A 13 -21.99 10.77 -0.35
N LYS A 14 -22.22 9.46 -0.26
CA LYS A 14 -21.32 8.55 0.45
C LYS A 14 -19.93 8.56 -0.19
N ASP A 15 -19.86 8.42 -1.50
CA ASP A 15 -18.58 8.43 -2.23
C ASP A 15 -17.86 9.77 -2.07
N GLU A 16 -18.60 10.86 -2.17
CA GLU A 16 -18.06 12.21 -1.98
C GLU A 16 -17.47 12.39 -0.58
N VAL A 17 -18.21 11.95 0.44
CA VAL A 17 -17.77 12.03 1.84
C VAL A 17 -16.51 11.17 2.06
N VAL A 18 -16.49 9.97 1.55
CA VAL A 18 -15.34 9.08 1.67
C VAL A 18 -14.11 9.72 1.00
N ASN A 19 -14.27 10.36 -0.15
CA ASN A 19 -13.19 11.09 -0.81
C ASN A 19 -12.66 12.25 0.02
N HIS A 20 -13.55 13.01 0.68
CA HIS A 20 -13.12 14.07 1.59
C HIS A 20 -12.29 13.53 2.76
N ILE A 21 -12.76 12.43 3.36
CA ILE A 21 -12.03 11.78 4.46
C ILE A 21 -10.68 11.26 3.98
N TYR A 22 -10.66 10.63 2.82
CA TYR A 22 -9.43 10.10 2.20
C TYR A 22 -8.38 11.22 2.06
N ASN A 23 -8.78 12.34 1.48
CA ASN A 23 -7.88 13.48 1.29
C ASN A 23 -7.41 14.06 2.62
N ASP A 24 -8.29 14.18 3.60
CA ASP A 24 -7.93 14.69 4.92
C ASP A 24 -6.91 13.78 5.62
N ILE A 25 -7.11 12.49 5.58
CA ILE A 25 -6.16 11.53 6.19
C ILE A 25 -4.80 11.60 5.50
N CYS A 26 -4.79 11.69 4.16
CA CYS A 26 -3.54 11.84 3.41
C CYS A 26 -2.82 13.14 3.75
N ASN A 27 -3.55 14.16 4.19
CA ASN A 27 -2.99 15.43 4.63
C ASN A 27 -2.68 15.48 6.13
N GLY A 28 -2.79 14.35 6.82
CA GLY A 28 -2.38 14.24 8.22
C GLY A 28 -3.49 14.37 9.25
N ALA A 29 -4.76 14.39 8.83
CA ALA A 29 -5.88 14.46 9.76
C ALA A 29 -5.96 13.20 10.63
N THR A 30 -6.28 13.38 11.90
CA THR A 30 -6.47 12.27 12.84
C THR A 30 -7.88 11.70 12.72
N TYR A 31 -8.08 10.50 13.29
CA TYR A 31 -9.40 9.89 13.38
C TYR A 31 -10.41 10.82 14.06
N THR A 32 -10.02 11.43 15.18
CA THR A 32 -10.88 12.34 15.93
C THR A 32 -11.30 13.56 15.10
N ASN A 33 -10.36 14.12 14.33
CA ASN A 33 -10.66 15.25 13.44
C ASN A 33 -11.71 14.88 12.39
N CYS A 34 -11.54 13.72 11.75
CA CYS A 34 -12.49 13.24 10.76
C CYS A 34 -13.86 12.95 11.37
N LEU A 35 -13.88 12.34 12.56
CA LEU A 35 -15.09 12.03 13.26
C LEU A 35 -15.89 13.32 13.57
N ASN A 36 -15.22 14.33 14.12
CA ASN A 36 -15.84 15.61 14.45
C ASN A 36 -16.39 16.32 13.21
N LYS A 37 -15.64 16.30 12.11
CA LYS A 37 -16.09 16.89 10.85
C LYS A 37 -17.35 16.22 10.33
N LEU A 38 -17.44 14.91 10.40
CA LEU A 38 -18.61 14.15 9.95
C LEU A 38 -19.82 14.42 10.85
N MET A 39 -19.63 14.49 12.14
CA MET A 39 -20.71 14.73 13.10
C MET A 39 -21.24 16.16 13.03
N ASN A 40 -20.42 17.12 12.60
CA ASN A 40 -20.78 18.55 12.51
C ASN A 40 -21.10 18.99 11.10
N ASP A 41 -21.04 18.10 10.11
CA ASP A 41 -21.22 18.41 8.69
C ASP A 41 -20.23 19.48 8.20
N ASP A 42 -19.00 19.41 8.63
CA ASP A 42 -17.95 20.35 8.22
C ASP A 42 -17.54 20.15 6.75
N TYR A 43 -17.86 18.99 6.17
CA TYR A 43 -17.66 18.75 4.73
C TYR A 43 -18.78 19.32 3.86
N GLU A 44 -19.78 19.92 4.48
CA GLU A 44 -20.89 20.60 3.78
C GLU A 44 -21.66 19.69 2.81
N VAL A 45 -21.89 18.45 3.23
CA VAL A 45 -22.65 17.47 2.42
C VAL A 45 -24.14 17.47 2.75
N GLY A 46 -24.55 18.33 3.68
CA GLY A 46 -25.97 18.47 4.05
C GLY A 46 -26.49 17.40 5.01
N HIS A 47 -25.59 16.73 5.73
CA HIS A 47 -25.97 15.67 6.66
C HIS A 47 -24.97 15.55 7.79
N LYS A 48 -25.46 15.45 9.01
CA LYS A 48 -24.67 15.16 10.21
C LYS A 48 -24.75 13.67 10.49
N TYR A 49 -23.61 13.00 10.50
CA TYR A 49 -23.57 11.56 10.73
C TYR A 49 -23.53 11.26 12.23
N SER A 50 -24.13 10.13 12.60
CA SER A 50 -23.94 9.59 13.95
C SER A 50 -22.50 9.08 14.08
N GLU A 51 -22.02 8.95 15.32
CA GLU A 51 -20.68 8.44 15.60
C GLU A 51 -20.45 7.08 14.93
N SER A 52 -21.41 6.18 15.02
CA SER A 52 -21.32 4.84 14.44
C SER A 52 -21.17 4.88 12.92
N ARG A 53 -21.99 5.70 12.23
CA ARG A 53 -21.90 5.82 10.76
C ARG A 53 -20.66 6.56 10.33
N ALA A 54 -20.25 7.58 11.09
CA ALA A 54 -19.01 8.31 10.82
C ALA A 54 -17.80 7.37 10.91
N ASP A 55 -17.76 6.52 11.92
CA ASP A 55 -16.70 5.51 12.05
C ASP A 55 -16.64 4.59 10.84
N LYS A 56 -17.80 4.11 10.37
CA LYS A 56 -17.84 3.23 9.18
C LYS A 56 -17.29 3.92 7.94
N LEU A 57 -17.63 5.20 7.76
CA LEU A 57 -17.13 5.97 6.62
C LEU A 57 -15.62 6.18 6.71
N ILE A 58 -15.10 6.45 7.90
CA ILE A 58 -13.65 6.58 8.13
C ILE A 58 -12.95 5.26 7.84
N GLN A 59 -13.50 4.13 8.29
CA GLN A 59 -12.93 2.82 8.00
C GLN A 59 -12.92 2.51 6.51
N MET A 60 -13.96 2.92 5.77
CA MET A 60 -13.99 2.78 4.32
C MET A 60 -12.88 3.58 3.65
N ALA A 61 -12.66 4.83 4.08
CA ALA A 61 -11.58 5.66 3.55
C ALA A 61 -10.20 5.04 3.86
N ARG A 62 -10.00 4.55 5.07
CA ARG A 62 -8.77 3.88 5.47
C ARG A 62 -8.50 2.63 4.64
N LYS A 63 -9.54 1.87 4.34
CA LYS A 63 -9.43 0.68 3.49
C LYS A 63 -8.99 1.06 2.08
N LEU A 64 -9.58 2.10 1.51
CA LEU A 64 -9.18 2.60 0.18
C LEU A 64 -7.74 3.07 0.17
N ILE A 65 -7.31 3.80 1.20
CA ILE A 65 -5.92 4.26 1.32
C ILE A 65 -4.97 3.06 1.34
N ARG A 66 -5.30 2.03 2.12
CA ARG A 66 -4.47 0.82 2.19
C ARG A 66 -4.41 0.10 0.84
N GLN A 67 -5.54 0.01 0.14
CA GLN A 67 -5.57 -0.61 -1.19
C GLN A 67 -4.73 0.15 -2.19
N ASP A 68 -4.88 1.47 -2.25
CA ASP A 68 -4.09 2.32 -3.15
C ASP A 68 -2.61 2.26 -2.81
N PHE A 69 -2.28 2.28 -1.52
CA PHE A 69 -0.90 2.17 -1.05
C PHE A 69 -0.29 0.82 -1.43
N GLU A 70 -1.05 -0.27 -1.35
CA GLU A 70 -0.57 -1.59 -1.76
C GLU A 70 -0.33 -1.66 -3.27
N GLU A 71 -1.18 -1.03 -4.08
CA GLU A 71 -0.97 -0.93 -5.52
C GLU A 71 0.32 -0.16 -5.84
N ASP A 72 0.51 0.99 -5.21
CA ASP A 72 1.73 1.79 -5.39
C ASP A 72 2.97 1.03 -4.92
N ARG A 73 2.87 0.32 -3.80
CA ARG A 73 3.96 -0.50 -3.28
C ARG A 73 4.35 -1.61 -4.24
N LYS A 74 3.38 -2.26 -4.86
CA LYS A 74 3.63 -3.31 -5.85
C LYS A 74 4.41 -2.76 -7.03
N GLU A 75 4.02 -1.60 -7.54
CA GLU A 75 4.71 -0.97 -8.66
C GLU A 75 6.13 -0.56 -8.29
N ILE A 76 6.31 0.07 -7.12
CA ILE A 76 7.61 0.47 -6.62
C ILE A 76 8.50 -0.75 -6.40
N LYS A 77 7.95 -1.81 -5.79
CA LYS A 77 8.67 -3.06 -5.59
C LYS A 77 9.15 -3.66 -6.91
N ALA A 78 8.29 -3.66 -7.92
CA ALA A 78 8.64 -4.19 -9.24
C ALA A 78 9.81 -3.40 -9.85
N ARG A 79 9.76 -2.08 -9.77
CA ARG A 79 10.84 -1.22 -10.28
C ARG A 79 12.14 -1.43 -9.53
N LEU A 80 12.07 -1.52 -8.20
CA LEU A 80 13.26 -1.78 -7.37
C LEU A 80 13.84 -3.15 -7.66
N TYR A 81 12.98 -4.16 -7.83
CA TYR A 81 13.43 -5.50 -8.17
C TYR A 81 14.25 -5.51 -9.46
N VAL A 82 13.74 -4.86 -10.50
CA VAL A 82 14.44 -4.78 -11.80
C VAL A 82 15.78 -4.05 -11.65
N ALA A 83 15.80 -2.93 -10.92
CA ALA A 83 17.03 -2.16 -10.70
C ALA A 83 18.09 -2.97 -9.94
N ILE A 84 17.67 -3.68 -8.90
CA ILE A 84 18.59 -4.53 -8.10
C ILE A 84 19.08 -5.70 -8.97
N GLN A 85 18.21 -6.27 -9.78
CA GLN A 85 18.56 -7.38 -10.66
C GLN A 85 19.61 -6.95 -11.71
N ASP A 86 19.51 -5.73 -12.23
CA ASP A 86 20.50 -5.19 -13.15
C ASP A 86 21.87 -5.07 -12.48
N VAL A 87 21.90 -4.54 -11.25
CA VAL A 87 23.15 -4.46 -10.47
C VAL A 87 23.69 -5.85 -10.15
N PHE A 88 22.80 -6.77 -9.81
CA PHE A 88 23.18 -8.16 -9.57
C PHE A 88 23.86 -8.77 -10.79
N ASN A 89 23.30 -8.57 -11.99
CA ASN A 89 23.87 -9.08 -13.23
C ASN A 89 25.24 -8.47 -13.50
N GLU A 90 25.42 -7.18 -13.23
CA GLU A 90 26.74 -6.53 -13.35
C GLU A 90 27.77 -7.15 -12.39
N CYS A 91 27.37 -7.40 -11.15
CA CYS A 91 28.22 -8.05 -10.16
C CYS A 91 28.60 -9.47 -10.58
N ARG A 92 27.66 -10.18 -11.15
CA ARG A 92 27.88 -11.54 -11.65
C ARG A 92 28.87 -11.55 -12.80
N GLU A 93 28.74 -10.64 -13.75
CA GLU A 93 29.67 -10.51 -14.88
C GLU A 93 31.08 -10.15 -14.40
N ALA A 94 31.18 -9.30 -13.37
CA ALA A 94 32.44 -8.92 -12.76
C ALA A 94 32.97 -9.97 -11.77
N ASN A 95 32.24 -11.05 -11.55
CA ASN A 95 32.55 -12.09 -10.55
C ASN A 95 32.67 -11.51 -9.12
N ASP A 96 31.90 -10.50 -8.83
CA ASP A 96 31.84 -9.84 -7.51
C ASP A 96 30.79 -10.50 -6.64
N ARG A 97 31.14 -11.62 -6.03
CA ARG A 97 30.22 -12.43 -5.24
C ARG A 97 29.69 -11.68 -4.01
N SER A 98 30.56 -10.92 -3.35
CA SER A 98 30.19 -10.18 -2.14
C SER A 98 29.06 -9.19 -2.40
N ASN A 99 29.18 -8.37 -3.44
CA ASN A 99 28.13 -7.41 -3.80
C ASN A 99 26.90 -8.09 -4.39
N ALA A 100 27.07 -9.20 -5.11
CA ALA A 100 25.94 -10.00 -5.58
C ALA A 100 25.09 -10.52 -4.42
N LEU A 101 25.73 -11.00 -3.34
CA LEU A 101 25.01 -11.45 -2.14
C LEU A 101 24.24 -10.31 -1.46
N LYS A 102 24.81 -9.10 -1.46
CA LYS A 102 24.11 -7.92 -0.95
C LYS A 102 22.85 -7.62 -1.78
N CYS A 103 22.92 -7.77 -3.09
CA CYS A 103 21.76 -7.61 -3.96
C CYS A 103 20.67 -8.62 -3.62
N LEU A 104 21.05 -9.87 -3.34
CA LEU A 104 20.11 -10.91 -2.93
C LEU A 104 19.43 -10.59 -1.60
N GLU A 105 20.18 -10.06 -0.64
CA GLU A 105 19.60 -9.60 0.63
C GLU A 105 18.59 -8.50 0.40
N GLN A 106 18.89 -7.55 -0.48
CA GLN A 106 17.94 -6.47 -0.81
C GLN A 106 16.68 -7.02 -1.46
N ILE A 107 16.81 -7.96 -2.38
CA ILE A 107 15.65 -8.61 -3.01
C ILE A 107 14.81 -9.35 -1.96
N SER A 108 15.46 -10.09 -1.06
CA SER A 108 14.76 -10.80 0.01
C SER A 108 13.95 -9.87 0.90
N LYS A 109 14.54 -8.74 1.29
CA LYS A 109 13.85 -7.72 2.08
C LYS A 109 12.68 -7.11 1.30
N LEU A 110 12.89 -6.81 0.04
CA LEU A 110 11.87 -6.21 -0.82
C LEU A 110 10.66 -7.11 -0.97
N LEU A 111 10.87 -8.40 -1.10
CA LEU A 111 9.82 -9.41 -1.28
C LEU A 111 9.20 -9.86 0.05
N GLY A 112 9.70 -9.36 1.18
CA GLY A 112 9.19 -9.75 2.49
C GLY A 112 9.62 -11.14 2.94
N LEU A 113 10.73 -11.65 2.42
CA LEU A 113 11.26 -12.96 2.77
C LEU A 113 12.20 -12.87 3.98
N ASN A 114 11.71 -12.23 5.05
CA ASN A 114 12.52 -12.00 6.25
C ASN A 114 12.46 -13.13 7.26
N GLU A 115 11.64 -14.15 7.02
CA GLU A 115 11.58 -15.34 7.87
C GLU A 115 12.82 -16.20 7.60
N PRO A 116 13.60 -16.54 8.63
CA PRO A 116 14.90 -17.22 8.43
C PRO A 116 14.82 -18.48 7.58
N ASP A 117 13.81 -19.32 7.81
CA ASP A 117 13.66 -20.58 7.09
C ASP A 117 13.41 -20.36 5.58
N LYS A 118 12.60 -19.36 5.25
CA LYS A 118 12.32 -19.02 3.85
C LYS A 118 13.53 -18.43 3.15
N ILE A 119 14.30 -17.62 3.86
CA ILE A 119 15.51 -17.02 3.33
C ILE A 119 16.55 -18.10 3.00
N ASP A 120 16.77 -19.03 3.93
CA ASP A 120 17.73 -20.10 3.74
C ASP A 120 17.40 -20.97 2.53
N MET A 121 16.14 -21.37 2.39
CA MET A 121 15.71 -22.17 1.25
C MET A 121 15.89 -21.44 -0.08
N ARG A 122 15.56 -20.15 -0.11
CA ARG A 122 15.68 -19.33 -1.32
C ARG A 122 17.13 -19.06 -1.69
N LEU A 123 17.96 -18.79 -0.72
CA LEU A 123 19.38 -18.55 -0.95
C LEU A 123 20.09 -19.79 -1.48
N GLN A 124 19.74 -20.97 -1.00
CA GLN A 124 20.28 -22.22 -1.51
C GLN A 124 19.93 -22.44 -2.98
N ASN A 125 18.67 -22.21 -3.34
CA ASN A 125 18.22 -22.34 -4.73
C ASN A 125 18.89 -21.31 -5.64
N ILE A 126 19.06 -20.09 -5.15
CA ILE A 126 19.67 -18.98 -5.88
C ILE A 126 21.14 -19.24 -6.14
N ASP A 127 21.87 -19.77 -5.15
CA ASP A 127 23.30 -20.10 -5.31
C ASP A 127 23.54 -21.11 -6.44
N ILE A 128 22.62 -22.03 -6.66
CA ILE A 128 22.70 -22.98 -7.76
C ILE A 128 22.50 -22.29 -9.12
N ASP A 129 21.55 -21.34 -9.18
CA ASP A 129 21.15 -20.68 -10.43
C ASP A 129 22.09 -19.57 -10.86
N PHE A 130 22.87 -19.00 -9.95
CA PHE A 130 23.70 -17.83 -10.25
C PHE A 130 24.98 -18.17 -11.00
N GLY A 131 25.42 -19.42 -11.03
CA GLY A 131 26.58 -19.82 -11.81
C GLY A 131 27.87 -19.15 -11.38
N PHE A 132 28.03 -18.88 -10.09
CA PHE A 132 29.32 -18.39 -9.56
C PHE A 132 30.35 -19.53 -9.56
N GLU A 133 31.52 -19.22 -10.03
CA GLU A 133 32.65 -20.13 -9.91
C GLU A 133 33.22 -20.08 -8.49
N ASN A 134 33.43 -21.24 -7.90
CA ASN A 134 34.04 -21.34 -6.57
C ASN A 134 35.54 -21.41 -6.66
#